data_82ddc0f16bd74b7ed689cfaa358d2b1f
#
_entry.id   82ddc0f16bd74b7ed689cfaa358d2b1f
#
_cell.length_a   1.000
_cell.length_b   1.000
_cell.length_c   1.000
_cell.angle_alpha   90.00
_cell.angle_beta   90.00
_cell.angle_gamma   90.00
#
_symmetry.space_group_name_H-M   'P 1'
#
loop_
_entity.id
_entity.type
_entity.pdbx_description
1 polymer ?
#
loop_
_entity_poly.entity_id
_entity_poly.type
_entity_poly.pdbx_seq_one_letter_code
_entity_poly.pdbx_strand_id
1 'polypeptide(L)'
;TLKTAKDLENYFEFAKTNSYVSSYCKETSIVGIENEPLLHINGAGEFVPDDRCPDVSKEDFETAVVERGLFVMTPVNGDMKCYPSIYTAFNGLCARAGIKGTLICNTEESRNFVPMDAETRGNWLTYGFHHNKGAAKFRICDGFVDACNSDGYIWLSEQKGYNAVVKALKKEHPNTAFSSGMVSHEYLYVELDLNDDIAEDGFMQLLAQFGADVTKLRCGVYYCTSDVGNACMSAFPFYELNGTRFRLGKGITLRHEGDASIAKFSELLKGLGMLFKEAEDTVEKLGNTNL
;
A
#
# COMPACT_ATOMS: atom_id res chain seq x y z
N THR A 1 13.54 2.48 -0.57
CA THR A 1 14.02 1.77 0.65
C THR A 1 14.21 2.79 1.77
N LEU A 2 13.67 2.49 2.94
CA LEU A 2 13.86 3.28 4.17
C LEU A 2 15.01 2.64 4.96
N LYS A 3 16.05 3.39 5.22
CA LYS A 3 17.25 2.89 5.91
C LYS A 3 17.29 3.29 7.39
N THR A 4 16.60 4.36 7.74
CA THR A 4 16.60 4.92 9.09
C THR A 4 15.18 5.23 9.56
N ALA A 5 14.99 5.31 10.87
CA ALA A 5 13.73 5.80 11.44
C ALA A 5 13.38 7.21 10.95
N LYS A 6 14.40 8.05 10.66
CA LYS A 6 14.19 9.38 10.12
C LYS A 6 13.63 9.36 8.71
N ASP A 7 14.05 8.42 7.86
CA ASP A 7 13.48 8.24 6.51
C ASP A 7 11.98 7.91 6.60
N LEU A 8 11.61 7.04 7.57
CA LEU A 8 10.22 6.69 7.81
C LEU A 8 9.39 7.88 8.32
N GLU A 9 9.93 8.68 9.23
CA GLU A 9 9.27 9.92 9.68
C GLU A 9 9.05 10.91 8.54
N ASN A 10 10.06 11.11 7.69
CA ASN A 10 9.97 11.98 6.52
C ASN A 10 8.90 11.48 5.54
N TYR A 11 8.83 10.17 5.31
CA TYR A 11 7.78 9.57 4.50
C TYR A 11 6.38 9.83 5.07
N PHE A 12 6.19 9.63 6.36
CA PHE A 12 4.88 9.88 6.99
C PHE A 12 4.44 11.34 6.87
N GLU A 13 5.37 12.28 7.02
CA GLU A 13 5.05 13.70 6.86
C GLU A 13 4.74 14.05 5.42
N PHE A 14 5.50 13.50 4.45
CA PHE A 14 5.22 13.62 3.03
C PHE A 14 3.83 13.08 2.68
N ALA A 15 3.52 11.83 3.05
CA ALA A 15 2.24 11.19 2.75
C ALA A 15 1.05 11.98 3.35
N LYS A 16 1.20 12.48 4.58
CA LYS A 16 0.18 13.29 5.24
C LYS A 16 -0.07 14.63 4.54
N THR A 17 0.99 15.26 4.04
CA THR A 17 0.92 16.60 3.43
C THR A 17 0.44 16.55 1.99
N ASN A 18 0.82 15.50 1.24
CA ASN A 18 0.63 15.42 -0.19
C ASN A 18 -0.48 14.45 -0.62
N SER A 19 -1.27 13.92 0.32
CA SER A 19 -2.37 13.00 -0.01
C SER A 19 -3.72 13.54 0.44
N TYR A 20 -4.72 13.32 -0.38
CA TYR A 20 -6.12 13.59 -0.03
C TYR A 20 -7.06 12.65 -0.79
N VAL A 21 -8.32 12.64 -0.38
CA VAL A 21 -9.36 11.78 -0.95
C VAL A 21 -10.44 12.64 -1.59
N SER A 22 -10.77 12.35 -2.85
CA SER A 22 -11.90 12.90 -3.58
C SER A 22 -12.95 11.82 -3.80
N SER A 23 -14.22 12.16 -3.60
CA SER A 23 -15.33 11.24 -3.88
C SER A 23 -15.81 11.42 -5.31
N TYR A 24 -16.22 10.30 -5.93
CA TYR A 24 -16.89 10.34 -7.21
C TYR A 24 -18.16 11.20 -7.14
N CYS A 25 -18.39 12.00 -8.15
CA CYS A 25 -19.61 12.75 -8.39
C CYS A 25 -19.99 12.66 -9.89
N LYS A 26 -21.14 13.19 -10.26
CA LYS A 26 -21.61 13.13 -11.65
C LYS A 26 -20.75 13.93 -12.64
N GLU A 27 -19.99 14.88 -12.15
CA GLU A 27 -19.05 15.69 -12.92
C GLU A 27 -17.70 14.98 -13.13
N THR A 28 -17.44 13.89 -12.38
CA THR A 28 -16.20 13.12 -12.52
C THR A 28 -16.21 12.37 -13.86
N SER A 29 -15.08 12.42 -14.56
CA SER A 29 -14.88 11.66 -15.80
C SER A 29 -13.47 11.06 -15.83
N ILE A 30 -13.33 9.99 -16.60
CA ILE A 30 -12.03 9.40 -16.92
C ILE A 30 -11.67 9.83 -18.32
N VAL A 31 -10.54 10.48 -18.48
CA VAL A 31 -10.07 10.99 -19.76
C VAL A 31 -8.88 10.13 -20.19
N GLY A 32 -8.93 9.65 -21.43
CA GLY A 32 -7.81 8.93 -22.03
C GLY A 32 -7.09 9.82 -23.04
N ILE A 33 -5.75 9.89 -22.93
CA ILE A 33 -4.90 10.71 -23.81
C ILE A 33 -3.70 9.85 -24.20
N GLU A 34 -3.55 9.60 -25.50
CA GLU A 34 -2.38 8.93 -26.06
C GLU A 34 -1.42 9.97 -26.64
N ASN A 35 -0.14 9.83 -26.30
CA ASN A 35 0.97 10.57 -26.91
C ASN A 35 0.90 12.11 -26.86
N GLU A 36 -0.14 12.69 -26.23
CA GLU A 36 -0.18 14.12 -26.02
C GLU A 36 0.02 14.41 -24.52
N PRO A 37 1.19 14.83 -24.11
CA PRO A 37 1.40 15.28 -22.74
C PRO A 37 0.46 16.45 -22.47
N LEU A 38 -0.24 16.44 -21.32
CA LEU A 38 -0.94 17.62 -20.81
C LEU A 38 0.08 18.67 -20.33
N LEU A 39 1.11 18.87 -21.14
CA LEU A 39 2.13 19.89 -20.99
C LEU A 39 1.95 20.91 -22.12
N HIS A 40 2.17 22.15 -21.81
CA HIS A 40 2.27 23.19 -22.82
C HIS A 40 3.63 23.91 -22.70
N ILE A 41 4.06 24.54 -23.78
CA ILE A 41 5.25 25.38 -23.77
C ILE A 41 4.82 26.77 -23.31
N ASN A 42 5.37 27.25 -22.19
CA ASN A 42 5.12 28.60 -21.72
C ASN A 42 5.84 29.66 -22.57
N GLY A 43 5.61 30.94 -22.28
CA GLY A 43 6.23 32.05 -23.01
C GLY A 43 7.76 32.11 -22.89
N ALA A 44 8.38 31.35 -21.97
CA ALA A 44 9.84 31.23 -21.85
C ALA A 44 10.42 30.03 -22.62
N GLY A 45 9.58 29.25 -23.29
CA GLY A 45 9.97 28.03 -24.01
C GLY A 45 10.15 26.81 -23.14
N GLU A 46 9.65 26.82 -21.90
CA GLU A 46 9.73 25.70 -20.98
C GLU A 46 8.45 24.86 -21.08
N PHE A 47 8.61 23.54 -20.95
CA PHE A 47 7.48 22.64 -20.75
C PHE A 47 6.95 22.79 -19.33
N VAL A 48 5.70 23.18 -19.22
CA VAL A 48 5.00 23.33 -17.94
C VAL A 48 3.74 22.46 -17.96
N PRO A 49 3.32 21.91 -16.81
CA PRO A 49 2.06 21.21 -16.69
C PRO A 49 0.91 22.08 -17.19
N ASP A 50 -0.02 21.47 -17.91
CA ASP A 50 -1.28 22.12 -18.29
C ASP A 50 -2.06 22.52 -17.02
N ASP A 51 -2.81 23.62 -17.10
CA ASP A 51 -3.65 24.10 -15.98
C ASP A 51 -4.61 23.04 -15.44
N ARG A 52 -4.89 22.00 -16.23
CA ARG A 52 -5.69 20.83 -15.82
C ARG A 52 -4.95 19.90 -14.86
N CYS A 53 -3.61 19.93 -14.84
CA CYS A 53 -2.75 19.10 -13.98
C CYS A 53 -1.69 19.93 -13.24
N PRO A 54 -2.08 20.95 -12.45
CA PRO A 54 -1.14 21.92 -11.90
C PRO A 54 -0.20 21.35 -10.82
N ASP A 55 -0.57 20.24 -10.22
CA ASP A 55 0.09 19.68 -9.03
C ASP A 55 1.13 18.59 -9.38
N VAL A 56 1.35 18.30 -10.67
CA VAL A 56 2.24 17.21 -11.12
C VAL A 56 3.51 17.78 -11.73
N SER A 57 4.67 17.24 -11.34
CA SER A 57 5.93 17.58 -11.98
C SER A 57 5.98 17.07 -13.42
N LYS A 58 6.80 17.69 -14.26
CA LYS A 58 6.98 17.27 -15.64
C LYS A 58 7.43 15.79 -15.74
N GLU A 59 8.41 15.38 -14.93
CA GLU A 59 8.97 14.03 -14.94
C GLU A 59 7.93 12.99 -14.51
N ASP A 60 7.20 13.29 -13.46
CA ASP A 60 6.15 12.41 -12.95
C ASP A 60 5.01 12.29 -13.95
N PHE A 61 4.65 13.40 -14.60
CA PHE A 61 3.63 13.43 -15.64
C PHE A 61 4.01 12.55 -16.84
N GLU A 62 5.22 12.69 -17.36
CA GLU A 62 5.72 11.88 -18.48
C GLU A 62 5.68 10.38 -18.15
N THR A 63 6.05 10.00 -16.93
CA THR A 63 5.99 8.62 -16.44
C THR A 63 4.55 8.12 -16.33
N ALA A 64 3.64 8.93 -15.80
CA ALA A 64 2.24 8.55 -15.64
C ALA A 64 1.48 8.37 -16.97
N VAL A 65 1.78 9.21 -17.96
CA VAL A 65 1.17 9.11 -19.31
C VAL A 65 1.54 7.79 -19.97
N VAL A 66 2.78 7.33 -19.80
CA VAL A 66 3.25 6.05 -20.38
C VAL A 66 2.48 4.85 -19.83
N GLU A 67 1.93 4.96 -18.62
CA GLU A 67 1.25 3.86 -17.94
C GLU A 67 -0.15 3.55 -18.48
N ARG A 68 -0.81 4.22 -19.37
CA ARG A 68 -2.11 3.89 -20.04
C ARG A 68 -2.87 5.09 -20.57
N GLY A 69 -2.30 6.28 -20.42
CA GLY A 69 -2.94 7.51 -20.87
C GLY A 69 -4.26 7.83 -20.16
N LEU A 70 -4.48 7.35 -18.93
CA LEU A 70 -5.72 7.56 -18.21
C LEU A 70 -5.57 8.63 -17.13
N PHE A 71 -6.52 9.56 -17.11
CA PHE A 71 -6.60 10.66 -16.17
C PHE A 71 -7.97 10.67 -15.49
N VAL A 72 -8.01 11.05 -14.23
CA VAL A 72 -9.26 11.28 -13.51
C VAL A 72 -9.51 12.78 -13.43
N MET A 73 -10.56 13.23 -14.07
CA MET A 73 -11.04 14.61 -13.95
C MET A 73 -12.12 14.65 -12.87
N THR A 74 -11.89 15.39 -11.81
CA THR A 74 -12.79 15.44 -10.64
C THR A 74 -12.78 16.82 -9.99
N PRO A 75 -13.87 17.28 -9.38
CA PRO A 75 -13.89 18.53 -8.63
C PRO A 75 -13.01 18.41 -7.37
N VAL A 76 -12.17 19.42 -7.16
CA VAL A 76 -11.38 19.59 -5.95
C VAL A 76 -11.51 21.05 -5.51
N ASN A 77 -12.05 21.27 -4.31
CA ASN A 77 -12.30 22.62 -3.77
C ASN A 77 -13.16 23.53 -4.70
N GLY A 78 -14.06 22.92 -5.48
CA GLY A 78 -14.94 23.62 -6.41
C GLY A 78 -14.41 23.77 -7.84
N ASP A 79 -13.14 23.49 -8.07
CA ASP A 79 -12.52 23.54 -9.40
C ASP A 79 -12.37 22.14 -9.99
N MET A 80 -12.59 22.00 -11.30
CA MET A 80 -12.30 20.75 -12.00
C MET A 80 -10.79 20.62 -12.20
N LYS A 81 -10.24 19.55 -11.62
CA LYS A 81 -8.83 19.19 -11.77
C LYS A 81 -8.67 17.83 -12.45
N CYS A 82 -7.62 17.69 -13.22
CA CYS A 82 -7.32 16.47 -13.96
C CYS A 82 -6.00 15.89 -13.44
N TYR A 83 -6.06 14.65 -12.95
CA TYR A 83 -4.92 13.97 -12.36
C TYR A 83 -4.59 12.69 -13.13
N PRO A 84 -3.32 12.47 -13.50
CA PRO A 84 -2.91 11.21 -14.10
C PRO A 84 -3.12 10.05 -13.11
N SER A 85 -3.59 8.92 -13.60
CA SER A 85 -3.72 7.72 -12.80
C SER A 85 -2.50 6.82 -12.99
N ILE A 86 -1.97 6.28 -11.90
CA ILE A 86 -0.93 5.28 -11.95
C ILE A 86 -1.51 3.86 -11.96
N TYR A 87 -0.67 2.86 -12.22
CA TYR A 87 -1.09 1.47 -12.41
C TYR A 87 -1.88 0.89 -11.21
N THR A 88 -1.60 1.35 -9.99
CA THR A 88 -2.31 0.88 -8.79
C THR A 88 -3.78 1.25 -8.76
N ALA A 89 -4.15 2.39 -9.36
CA ALA A 89 -5.55 2.82 -9.46
C ALA A 89 -6.33 2.07 -10.54
N PHE A 90 -5.67 1.52 -11.56
CA PHE A 90 -6.33 0.99 -12.75
C PHE A 90 -7.34 -0.12 -12.47
N ASN A 91 -6.98 -1.10 -11.65
CA ASN A 91 -7.89 -2.19 -11.29
C ASN A 91 -9.12 -1.67 -10.53
N GLY A 92 -8.92 -0.67 -9.67
CA GLY A 92 -9.99 0.02 -8.97
C GLY A 92 -10.90 0.78 -9.91
N LEU A 93 -10.35 1.52 -10.88
CA LEU A 93 -11.13 2.21 -11.91
C LEU A 93 -12.02 1.22 -12.68
N CYS A 94 -11.45 0.12 -13.14
CA CYS A 94 -12.19 -0.93 -13.84
C CYS A 94 -13.30 -1.55 -12.98
N ALA A 95 -12.96 -1.90 -11.73
CA ALA A 95 -13.90 -2.51 -10.80
C ALA A 95 -15.08 -1.58 -10.47
N ARG A 96 -14.80 -0.28 -10.26
CA ARG A 96 -15.85 0.71 -9.95
C ARG A 96 -16.69 1.07 -11.17
N ALA A 97 -16.09 1.09 -12.37
CA ALA A 97 -16.82 1.24 -13.62
C ALA A 97 -17.65 0.00 -14.00
N GLY A 98 -17.41 -1.15 -13.35
CA GLY A 98 -18.06 -2.42 -13.72
C GLY A 98 -17.55 -2.99 -15.05
N ILE A 99 -16.33 -2.65 -15.44
CA ILE A 99 -15.70 -3.07 -16.70
C ILE A 99 -14.51 -3.98 -16.38
N LYS A 100 -14.44 -5.12 -17.06
CA LYS A 100 -13.28 -6.01 -16.90
C LYS A 100 -12.02 -5.37 -17.47
N GLY A 101 -10.99 -5.22 -16.68
CA GLY A 101 -9.72 -4.62 -17.09
C GLY A 101 -9.08 -5.31 -18.30
N THR A 102 -9.24 -6.62 -18.42
CA THR A 102 -8.76 -7.40 -19.59
C THR A 102 -9.37 -6.96 -20.91
N LEU A 103 -10.56 -6.34 -20.92
CA LEU A 103 -11.19 -5.83 -22.15
C LEU A 103 -10.57 -4.54 -22.65
N ILE A 104 -10.02 -3.74 -21.74
CA ILE A 104 -9.51 -2.39 -22.03
C ILE A 104 -7.98 -2.29 -21.88
N CYS A 105 -7.33 -3.38 -21.44
CA CYS A 105 -5.87 -3.43 -21.25
C CYS A 105 -5.10 -3.79 -22.51
N ASN A 106 -5.75 -4.31 -23.56
CA ASN A 106 -5.02 -4.75 -24.74
C ASN A 106 -4.44 -3.56 -25.50
N THR A 107 -3.13 -3.46 -25.44
CA THR A 107 -2.33 -2.49 -26.22
C THR A 107 -1.77 -3.11 -27.49
N GLU A 108 -1.87 -4.45 -27.63
CA GLU A 108 -1.35 -5.19 -28.80
C GLU A 108 -2.48 -5.83 -29.59
N GLU A 109 -2.40 -5.73 -30.91
CA GLU A 109 -3.30 -6.40 -31.82
C GLU A 109 -3.12 -7.93 -31.70
N SER A 110 -4.21 -8.63 -31.42
CA SER A 110 -4.23 -10.08 -31.39
C SER A 110 -5.37 -10.62 -32.25
N ARG A 111 -5.36 -11.94 -32.56
CA ARG A 111 -6.42 -12.59 -33.37
C ARG A 111 -7.84 -12.32 -32.86
N ASN A 112 -8.00 -12.03 -31.58
CA ASN A 112 -9.31 -11.94 -30.94
C ASN A 112 -9.60 -10.55 -30.35
N PHE A 113 -8.66 -9.60 -30.45
CA PHE A 113 -8.81 -8.30 -29.80
C PHE A 113 -8.24 -7.20 -30.69
N VAL A 114 -9.03 -6.15 -30.84
CA VAL A 114 -8.57 -4.87 -31.37
C VAL A 114 -8.00 -4.06 -30.23
N PRO A 115 -6.79 -3.48 -30.35
CA PRO A 115 -6.27 -2.60 -29.31
C PRO A 115 -7.22 -1.40 -29.17
N MET A 116 -7.50 -1.08 -27.91
CA MET A 116 -8.35 0.08 -27.59
C MET A 116 -7.44 1.27 -27.33
N ASP A 117 -7.67 2.36 -28.03
CA ASP A 117 -6.98 3.61 -27.77
C ASP A 117 -7.33 4.21 -26.38
N ALA A 118 -6.50 5.13 -25.88
CA ALA A 118 -6.69 5.69 -24.55
C ALA A 118 -7.99 6.48 -24.43
N GLU A 119 -8.39 7.22 -25.47
CA GLU A 119 -9.64 7.97 -25.49
C GLU A 119 -10.84 7.04 -25.33
N THR A 120 -10.87 5.96 -26.09
CA THR A 120 -11.93 4.96 -26.00
C THR A 120 -11.96 4.30 -24.63
N ARG A 121 -10.80 3.96 -24.05
CA ARG A 121 -10.70 3.44 -22.66
C ARG A 121 -11.30 4.42 -21.65
N GLY A 122 -10.93 5.69 -21.73
CA GLY A 122 -11.44 6.74 -20.85
C GLY A 122 -12.96 6.88 -20.97
N ASN A 123 -13.49 6.91 -22.19
CA ASN A 123 -14.91 7.01 -22.46
C ASN A 123 -15.69 5.80 -21.91
N TRP A 124 -15.18 4.59 -22.06
CA TRP A 124 -15.80 3.39 -21.49
C TRP A 124 -15.83 3.40 -19.97
N LEU A 125 -14.73 3.78 -19.34
CA LEU A 125 -14.67 3.90 -17.88
C LEU A 125 -15.65 4.99 -17.38
N THR A 126 -15.68 6.14 -18.01
CA THR A 126 -16.63 7.21 -17.68
C THR A 126 -18.08 6.74 -17.82
N TYR A 127 -18.40 6.06 -18.92
CA TYR A 127 -19.74 5.47 -19.12
C TYR A 127 -20.07 4.49 -17.99
N GLY A 128 -19.12 3.60 -17.66
CA GLY A 128 -19.27 2.63 -16.58
C GLY A 128 -19.53 3.30 -15.23
N PHE A 129 -18.76 4.31 -14.87
CA PHE A 129 -18.94 5.07 -13.63
C PHE A 129 -20.33 5.73 -13.56
N HIS A 130 -20.80 6.34 -14.66
CA HIS A 130 -22.11 7.00 -14.69
C HIS A 130 -23.29 6.03 -14.61
N HIS A 131 -23.10 4.78 -15.05
CA HIS A 131 -24.17 3.76 -15.07
C HIS A 131 -24.07 2.75 -13.93
N ASN A 132 -22.89 2.64 -13.31
CA ASN A 132 -22.73 1.79 -12.14
C ASN A 132 -23.15 2.57 -10.89
N LYS A 133 -24.09 2.02 -10.12
CA LYS A 133 -24.55 2.63 -8.86
C LYS A 133 -23.49 2.59 -7.73
N GLY A 134 -22.30 2.10 -8.01
CA GLY A 134 -21.22 2.03 -7.04
C GLY A 134 -20.57 3.38 -6.83
N ALA A 135 -20.63 3.92 -5.62
CA ALA A 135 -19.81 5.06 -5.23
C ALA A 135 -18.34 4.68 -5.25
N ALA A 136 -17.50 5.62 -5.63
CA ALA A 136 -16.04 5.47 -5.66
C ALA A 136 -15.35 6.62 -4.93
N LYS A 137 -14.20 6.33 -4.39
CA LYS A 137 -13.29 7.31 -3.80
C LYS A 137 -11.94 7.19 -4.46
N PHE A 138 -11.38 8.33 -4.83
CA PHE A 138 -10.05 8.45 -5.42
C PHE A 138 -9.09 8.98 -4.35
N ARG A 139 -7.97 8.29 -4.14
CA ARG A 139 -6.87 8.86 -3.39
C ARG A 139 -5.96 9.56 -4.39
N ILE A 140 -5.64 10.81 -4.10
CA ILE A 140 -4.69 11.61 -4.86
C ILE A 140 -3.47 11.78 -3.95
N CYS A 141 -2.32 11.34 -4.41
CA CYS A 141 -1.05 11.45 -3.71
C CYS A 141 0.00 12.03 -4.66
N ASP A 142 0.63 13.12 -4.24
CA ASP A 142 1.66 13.80 -5.03
C ASP A 142 1.22 14.15 -6.46
N GLY A 143 -0.02 14.58 -6.61
CA GLY A 143 -0.59 14.92 -7.91
C GLY A 143 -1.06 13.75 -8.78
N PHE A 144 -0.99 12.50 -8.30
CA PHE A 144 -1.46 11.30 -9.01
C PHE A 144 -2.67 10.67 -8.33
N VAL A 145 -3.55 10.08 -9.11
CA VAL A 145 -4.53 9.14 -8.59
C VAL A 145 -3.85 7.78 -8.44
N ASP A 146 -3.56 7.41 -7.21
CA ASP A 146 -2.91 6.14 -6.88
C ASP A 146 -3.88 5.05 -6.42
N ALA A 147 -5.11 5.42 -6.04
CA ALA A 147 -6.16 4.47 -5.71
C ALA A 147 -7.54 4.90 -6.17
N CYS A 148 -8.34 3.90 -6.56
CA CYS A 148 -9.77 4.04 -6.78
C CYS A 148 -10.50 2.93 -6.02
N ASN A 149 -11.01 3.24 -4.85
CA ASN A 149 -11.62 2.30 -3.94
C ASN A 149 -13.14 2.48 -3.83
N SER A 150 -13.82 1.50 -3.22
CA SER A 150 -15.25 1.61 -2.94
C SER A 150 -15.52 2.70 -1.90
N ASP A 151 -16.76 3.15 -1.84
CA ASP A 151 -17.19 4.11 -0.81
C ASP A 151 -17.03 3.59 0.62
N GLY A 152 -17.14 2.28 0.80
CA GLY A 152 -16.90 1.61 2.08
C GLY A 152 -15.43 1.40 2.45
N TYR A 153 -14.48 1.78 1.60
CA TYR A 153 -13.06 1.68 1.94
C TYR A 153 -12.67 2.74 2.99
N ILE A 154 -11.93 2.33 3.99
CA ILE A 154 -11.49 3.18 5.09
C ILE A 154 -9.98 3.34 5.04
N TRP A 155 -9.51 4.55 4.76
CA TRP A 155 -8.09 4.88 4.87
C TRP A 155 -7.68 4.99 6.33
N LEU A 156 -6.78 4.12 6.73
CA LEU A 156 -6.20 4.13 8.08
C LEU A 156 -4.83 4.81 8.01
N SER A 157 -4.56 5.71 8.92
CA SER A 157 -3.26 6.37 8.96
C SER A 157 -2.14 5.36 9.17
N GLU A 158 -1.24 5.24 8.20
CA GLU A 158 -0.06 4.37 8.25
C GLU A 158 0.81 4.67 9.46
N GLN A 159 1.08 5.96 9.74
CA GLN A 159 1.84 6.40 10.90
C GLN A 159 1.19 5.97 12.23
N LYS A 160 -0.14 6.15 12.35
CA LYS A 160 -0.83 5.75 13.58
C LYS A 160 -0.85 4.23 13.76
N GLY A 161 -0.97 3.48 12.66
CA GLY A 161 -0.86 2.02 12.66
C GLY A 161 0.52 1.56 13.09
N TYR A 162 1.57 2.11 12.51
CA TYR A 162 2.97 1.86 12.90
C TYR A 162 3.20 2.16 14.39
N ASN A 163 2.78 3.33 14.85
CA ASN A 163 2.94 3.73 16.26
C ASN A 163 2.18 2.79 17.21
N ALA A 164 1.03 2.26 16.79
CA ALA A 164 0.29 1.28 17.58
C ALA A 164 1.06 -0.03 17.74
N VAL A 165 1.71 -0.51 16.67
CA VAL A 165 2.59 -1.71 16.71
C VAL A 165 3.77 -1.47 17.63
N VAL A 166 4.52 -0.37 17.43
CA VAL A 166 5.66 -0.03 18.29
C VAL A 166 5.25 0.08 19.76
N LYS A 167 4.12 0.71 20.05
CA LYS A 167 3.60 0.84 21.42
C LYS A 167 3.24 -0.52 22.03
N ALA A 168 2.66 -1.42 21.24
CA ALA A 168 2.31 -2.76 21.71
C ALA A 168 3.58 -3.57 22.04
N LEU A 169 4.56 -3.56 21.14
CA LEU A 169 5.81 -4.29 21.33
C LEU A 169 6.63 -3.77 22.51
N LYS A 170 6.78 -2.46 22.65
CA LYS A 170 7.58 -1.85 23.73
C LYS A 170 7.08 -2.12 25.14
N LYS A 171 5.88 -2.65 25.31
CA LYS A 171 5.39 -3.08 26.62
C LYS A 171 6.11 -4.32 27.14
N GLU A 172 6.44 -5.25 26.24
CA GLU A 172 7.07 -6.52 26.57
C GLU A 172 8.55 -6.52 26.17
N HIS A 173 8.88 -5.81 25.08
CA HIS A 173 10.21 -5.68 24.49
C HIS A 173 10.62 -4.20 24.41
N PRO A 174 11.07 -3.58 25.51
CA PRO A 174 11.33 -2.13 25.58
C PRO A 174 12.35 -1.61 24.55
N ASN A 175 13.28 -2.47 24.13
CA ASN A 175 14.36 -2.14 23.20
C ASN A 175 13.93 -2.22 21.72
N THR A 176 12.65 -2.53 21.43
CA THR A 176 12.15 -2.58 20.06
C THR A 176 12.49 -1.31 19.29
N ALA A 177 13.10 -1.48 18.13
CA ALA A 177 13.53 -0.40 17.27
C ALA A 177 13.21 -0.64 15.80
N PHE A 178 13.14 0.43 15.02
CA PHE A 178 13.12 0.36 13.56
C PHE A 178 14.41 -0.28 13.06
N SER A 179 14.29 -1.22 12.14
CA SER A 179 15.39 -1.89 11.47
C SER A 179 15.54 -1.47 10.02
N SER A 180 14.48 -1.66 9.24
CA SER A 180 14.46 -1.32 7.83
C SER A 180 13.03 -1.09 7.34
N GLY A 181 12.88 -0.57 6.12
CA GLY A 181 11.57 -0.45 5.51
C GLY A 181 11.63 -0.25 4.01
N MET A 182 10.49 -0.39 3.39
CA MET A 182 10.27 -0.14 1.97
C MET A 182 8.93 0.55 1.76
N VAL A 183 8.94 1.57 0.94
CA VAL A 183 7.75 2.22 0.39
C VAL A 183 7.72 1.95 -1.10
N SER A 184 6.57 1.55 -1.58
CA SER A 184 6.22 1.48 -3.01
C SER A 184 4.89 2.17 -3.23
N HIS A 185 4.45 2.27 -4.47
CA HIS A 185 3.08 2.73 -4.77
C HIS A 185 2.00 1.77 -4.26
N GLU A 186 2.36 0.55 -3.90
CA GLU A 186 1.41 -0.49 -3.48
C GLU A 186 1.32 -0.62 -1.97
N TYR A 187 2.44 -0.50 -1.24
CA TYR A 187 2.47 -0.69 0.21
C TYR A 187 3.63 -0.02 0.91
N LEU A 188 3.38 0.27 2.17
CA LEU A 188 4.40 0.49 3.18
C LEU A 188 4.71 -0.83 3.88
N TYR A 189 5.99 -1.12 4.02
CA TYR A 189 6.52 -2.27 4.71
C TYR A 189 7.64 -1.84 5.65
N VAL A 190 7.54 -2.19 6.93
CA VAL A 190 8.52 -1.81 7.96
C VAL A 190 8.89 -3.02 8.80
N GLU A 191 10.17 -3.18 9.04
CA GLU A 191 10.73 -4.16 9.99
C GLU A 191 11.06 -3.48 11.31
N LEU A 192 10.63 -4.12 12.38
CA LEU A 192 10.96 -3.76 13.75
C LEU A 192 11.72 -4.91 14.39
N ASP A 193 12.90 -4.64 14.93
CA ASP A 193 13.66 -5.60 15.73
C ASP A 193 13.25 -5.51 17.20
N LEU A 194 13.07 -6.64 17.85
CA LEU A 194 12.75 -6.66 19.27
C LEU A 194 13.95 -6.23 20.12
N ASN A 195 15.18 -6.58 19.68
CA ASN A 195 16.42 -6.37 20.44
C ASN A 195 16.28 -6.90 21.88
N ASP A 196 15.78 -8.12 22.01
CA ASP A 196 15.50 -8.78 23.28
C ASP A 196 16.34 -10.05 23.39
N ASP A 197 17.54 -9.88 23.90
CA ASP A 197 18.53 -10.97 24.02
C ASP A 197 17.97 -12.14 24.86
N ILE A 198 17.13 -11.89 25.85
CA ILE A 198 16.55 -12.94 26.70
C ILE A 198 15.58 -13.80 25.91
N ALA A 199 14.69 -13.18 25.12
CA ALA A 199 13.74 -13.91 24.29
C ALA A 199 14.47 -14.67 23.16
N GLU A 200 15.48 -14.05 22.56
CA GLU A 200 16.28 -14.66 21.50
C GLU A 200 17.09 -15.85 22.02
N ASP A 201 17.76 -15.71 23.14
CA ASP A 201 18.52 -16.78 23.79
C ASP A 201 17.63 -17.97 24.22
N GLY A 202 16.45 -17.70 24.76
CA GLY A 202 15.47 -18.72 25.14
C GLY A 202 15.03 -19.56 23.95
N PHE A 203 14.70 -18.89 22.84
CA PHE A 203 14.28 -19.58 21.61
C PHE A 203 15.45 -20.32 20.93
N MET A 204 16.68 -19.77 20.97
CA MET A 204 17.89 -20.45 20.49
C MET A 204 18.15 -21.74 21.28
N GLN A 205 18.02 -21.71 22.60
CA GLN A 205 18.20 -22.90 23.43
C GLN A 205 17.15 -23.98 23.11
N LEU A 206 15.88 -23.57 22.89
CA LEU A 206 14.83 -24.48 22.48
C LEU A 206 15.17 -25.17 21.15
N LEU A 207 15.58 -24.40 20.13
CA LEU A 207 15.95 -24.93 18.81
C LEU A 207 17.16 -25.90 18.91
N ALA A 208 18.15 -25.54 19.73
CA ALA A 208 19.36 -26.38 19.95
C ALA A 208 19.01 -27.72 20.60
N GLN A 209 18.01 -27.78 21.49
CA GLN A 209 17.54 -29.06 22.08
C GLN A 209 17.04 -30.05 21.03
N PHE A 210 16.55 -29.55 19.91
CA PHE A 210 16.09 -30.35 18.77
C PHE A 210 17.14 -30.54 17.68
N GLY A 211 18.40 -30.21 17.98
CA GLY A 211 19.54 -30.46 17.10
C GLY A 211 19.75 -29.41 16.01
N ALA A 212 19.12 -28.25 16.11
CA ALA A 212 19.38 -27.15 15.19
C ALA A 212 20.73 -26.50 15.49
N ASP A 213 21.54 -26.28 14.46
CA ASP A 213 22.76 -25.49 14.55
C ASP A 213 22.43 -23.99 14.51
N VAL A 214 22.31 -23.40 15.70
CA VAL A 214 21.90 -22.02 15.90
C VAL A 214 23.06 -21.18 16.37
N THR A 215 23.60 -20.36 15.47
CA THR A 215 24.66 -19.41 15.80
C THR A 215 24.15 -17.99 16.01
N LYS A 216 23.03 -17.63 15.39
CA LYS A 216 22.40 -16.32 15.51
C LYS A 216 20.90 -16.42 15.26
N LEU A 217 20.14 -15.87 16.18
CA LEU A 217 18.70 -15.63 16.05
C LEU A 217 18.42 -14.14 16.14
N ARG A 218 17.45 -13.67 15.37
CA ARG A 218 16.88 -12.34 15.43
C ARG A 218 15.36 -12.46 15.38
N CYS A 219 14.70 -11.82 16.31
CA CYS A 219 13.24 -11.78 16.40
C CYS A 219 12.72 -10.38 16.07
N GLY A 220 11.64 -10.29 15.34
CA GLY A 220 11.07 -9.02 14.99
C GLY A 220 9.63 -9.08 14.53
N VAL A 221 9.10 -7.94 14.14
CA VAL A 221 7.74 -7.80 13.61
C VAL A 221 7.78 -7.01 12.31
N TYR A 222 7.09 -7.52 11.30
CA TYR A 222 6.73 -6.77 10.11
C TYR A 222 5.44 -5.99 10.34
N TYR A 223 5.48 -4.72 10.09
CA TYR A 223 4.31 -3.89 9.87
C TYR A 223 4.12 -3.68 8.37
N CYS A 224 2.93 -3.96 7.87
CA CYS A 224 2.57 -3.76 6.47
C CYS A 224 1.19 -3.12 6.37
N THR A 225 1.04 -2.21 5.44
CA THR A 225 -0.26 -1.60 5.09
C THR A 225 -0.25 -1.10 3.66
N SER A 226 -1.43 -0.85 3.11
CA SER A 226 -1.60 -0.32 1.77
C SER A 226 -2.70 0.72 1.75
N ASP A 227 -2.41 1.90 1.26
CA ASP A 227 -3.39 2.95 1.03
C ASP A 227 -4.14 2.79 -0.31
N VAL A 228 -3.66 1.91 -1.18
CA VAL A 228 -4.28 1.62 -2.49
C VAL A 228 -5.17 0.37 -2.49
N GLY A 229 -5.29 -0.29 -1.35
CA GLY A 229 -6.18 -1.45 -1.18
C GLY A 229 -5.54 -2.81 -1.47
N ASN A 230 -4.22 -2.87 -1.71
CA ASN A 230 -3.50 -4.10 -2.03
C ASN A 230 -3.13 -4.94 -0.80
N ALA A 231 -3.14 -4.36 0.39
CA ALA A 231 -2.87 -5.07 1.64
C ALA A 231 -3.73 -4.57 2.79
N CYS A 232 -3.99 -5.45 3.75
CA CYS A 232 -4.55 -5.07 5.04
C CYS A 232 -3.50 -4.37 5.91
N MET A 233 -3.94 -3.56 6.87
CA MET A 233 -3.05 -3.14 7.96
C MET A 233 -2.72 -4.36 8.83
N SER A 234 -1.43 -4.69 8.94
CA SER A 234 -1.01 -5.98 9.47
C SER A 234 0.26 -5.89 10.29
N ALA A 235 0.40 -6.78 11.29
CA ALA A 235 1.61 -7.01 12.04
C ALA A 235 1.90 -8.51 12.08
N PHE A 236 3.09 -8.93 11.63
CA PHE A 236 3.48 -10.33 11.55
C PHE A 236 4.80 -10.55 12.30
N PRO A 237 4.90 -11.48 13.26
CA PRO A 237 6.17 -11.87 13.82
C PRO A 237 7.04 -12.57 12.76
N PHE A 238 8.32 -12.33 12.82
CA PHE A 238 9.32 -13.06 12.03
C PHE A 238 10.49 -13.49 12.90
N TYR A 239 11.17 -14.51 12.42
CA TYR A 239 12.41 -15.02 12.96
C TYR A 239 13.44 -15.07 11.84
N GLU A 240 14.68 -14.76 12.17
CA GLU A 240 15.80 -14.90 11.25
C GLU A 240 16.87 -15.76 11.93
N LEU A 241 17.02 -17.00 11.48
CA LEU A 241 17.96 -17.96 11.99
C LEU A 241 19.13 -18.09 11.02
N ASN A 242 20.32 -17.77 11.47
CA ASN A 242 21.56 -17.85 10.66
C ASN A 242 21.40 -17.15 9.29
N GLY A 243 20.69 -16.02 9.24
CA GLY A 243 20.40 -15.26 8.01
C GLY A 243 19.22 -15.77 7.19
N THR A 244 18.58 -16.87 7.57
CA THR A 244 17.36 -17.37 6.91
C THR A 244 16.13 -16.91 7.67
N ARG A 245 15.22 -16.23 6.97
CA ARG A 245 13.96 -15.71 7.53
C ARG A 245 12.81 -16.66 7.36
N PHE A 246 12.01 -16.75 8.39
CA PHE A 246 10.76 -17.52 8.38
C PHE A 246 9.70 -16.90 9.29
N ARG A 247 8.46 -17.28 9.05
CA ARG A 247 7.33 -16.92 9.88
C ARG A 247 6.80 -18.15 10.56
N LEU A 248 6.48 -18.02 11.84
CA LEU A 248 5.75 -19.03 12.59
C LEU A 248 4.41 -18.43 13.02
N GLY A 249 3.34 -19.14 12.73
CA GLY A 249 2.01 -18.73 13.15
C GLY A 249 1.33 -17.69 12.22
N LYS A 250 0.26 -17.12 12.73
CA LYS A 250 -0.58 -16.13 12.04
C LYS A 250 -0.19 -14.73 12.47
N GLY A 251 -0.34 -13.77 11.58
CA GLY A 251 -0.23 -12.34 11.92
C GLY A 251 -1.54 -11.75 12.42
N ILE A 252 -1.45 -10.53 12.94
CA ILE A 252 -2.60 -9.69 13.24
C ILE A 252 -2.91 -8.87 12.00
N THR A 253 -4.18 -8.89 11.55
CA THR A 253 -4.60 -8.17 10.35
C THR A 253 -5.92 -7.43 10.59
N LEU A 254 -6.03 -6.24 10.02
CA LEU A 254 -7.25 -5.45 9.96
C LEU A 254 -7.52 -5.03 8.53
N ARG A 255 -8.67 -5.42 7.97
CA ARG A 255 -9.12 -4.96 6.65
C ARG A 255 -9.55 -3.51 6.70
N HIS A 256 -9.39 -2.81 5.58
CA HIS A 256 -9.77 -1.40 5.40
C HIS A 256 -11.27 -1.23 5.11
N GLU A 257 -12.13 -1.92 5.84
CA GLU A 257 -13.58 -1.93 5.62
C GLU A 257 -14.39 -2.03 6.92
N GLY A 258 -15.68 -1.77 6.84
CA GLY A 258 -16.61 -1.91 7.94
C GLY A 258 -16.36 -0.88 9.05
N ASP A 259 -16.04 -1.36 10.24
CA ASP A 259 -15.73 -0.55 11.43
C ASP A 259 -14.22 -0.42 11.70
N ALA A 260 -13.40 -0.56 10.66
CA ALA A 260 -11.96 -0.46 10.77
C ALA A 260 -11.52 0.88 11.37
N SER A 261 -10.64 0.81 12.35
CA SER A 261 -10.07 1.98 13.02
C SER A 261 -8.73 1.64 13.66
N ILE A 262 -7.92 2.65 13.92
CA ILE A 262 -6.67 2.48 14.67
C ILE A 262 -6.93 1.97 16.09
N ALA A 263 -8.05 2.34 16.69
CA ALA A 263 -8.43 1.80 18.00
C ALA A 263 -8.68 0.29 17.96
N LYS A 264 -9.42 -0.18 16.93
CA LYS A 264 -9.65 -1.62 16.68
C LYS A 264 -8.35 -2.36 16.40
N PHE A 265 -7.46 -1.79 15.58
CA PHE A 265 -6.15 -2.37 15.34
C PHE A 265 -5.32 -2.49 16.62
N SER A 266 -5.30 -1.42 17.45
CA SER A 266 -4.61 -1.41 18.75
C SER A 266 -5.16 -2.46 19.71
N GLU A 267 -6.46 -2.76 19.65
CA GLU A 267 -7.07 -3.83 20.44
C GLU A 267 -6.59 -5.21 20.00
N LEU A 268 -6.56 -5.45 18.69
CA LEU A 268 -6.03 -6.69 18.12
C LEU A 268 -4.55 -6.91 18.47
N LEU A 269 -3.76 -5.83 18.50
CA LEU A 269 -2.34 -5.88 18.84
C LEU A 269 -2.06 -6.31 20.31
N LYS A 270 -3.05 -6.32 21.20
CA LYS A 270 -2.88 -6.88 22.55
C LYS A 270 -2.50 -8.37 22.53
N GLY A 271 -2.83 -9.08 21.44
CA GLY A 271 -2.43 -10.48 21.24
C GLY A 271 -1.04 -10.66 20.61
N LEU A 272 -0.31 -9.58 20.32
CA LEU A 272 0.94 -9.69 19.54
C LEU A 272 2.03 -10.49 20.28
N GLY A 273 2.20 -10.26 21.59
CA GLY A 273 3.14 -11.04 22.42
C GLY A 273 2.80 -12.53 22.47
N MET A 274 1.51 -12.89 22.44
CA MET A 274 1.08 -14.30 22.42
C MET A 274 1.54 -15.04 21.17
N LEU A 275 1.70 -14.33 20.04
CA LEU A 275 2.13 -14.96 18.78
C LEU A 275 3.56 -15.49 18.86
N PHE A 276 4.44 -14.83 19.60
CA PHE A 276 5.80 -15.31 19.84
C PHE A 276 5.76 -16.59 20.69
N LYS A 277 4.97 -16.60 21.77
CA LYS A 277 4.79 -17.78 22.61
C LYS A 277 4.15 -18.96 21.85
N GLU A 278 3.14 -18.71 21.02
CA GLU A 278 2.54 -19.76 20.18
C GLU A 278 3.55 -20.36 19.19
N ALA A 279 4.50 -19.57 18.70
CA ALA A 279 5.58 -20.03 17.84
C ALA A 279 6.53 -20.96 18.60
N GLU A 280 6.93 -20.59 19.81
CA GLU A 280 7.77 -21.41 20.69
C GLU A 280 7.06 -22.73 21.02
N ASP A 281 5.81 -22.69 21.48
CA ASP A 281 4.97 -23.87 21.75
C ASP A 281 4.84 -24.80 20.51
N THR A 282 4.81 -24.19 19.30
CA THR A 282 4.74 -24.95 18.06
C THR A 282 6.04 -25.70 17.77
N VAL A 283 7.17 -25.04 17.94
CA VAL A 283 8.50 -25.66 17.79
C VAL A 283 8.70 -26.78 18.81
N GLU A 284 8.31 -26.55 20.07
CA GLU A 284 8.41 -27.57 21.12
C GLU A 284 7.54 -28.81 20.79
N LYS A 285 6.32 -28.61 20.35
CA LYS A 285 5.44 -29.73 19.92
C LYS A 285 6.01 -30.50 18.74
N LEU A 286 6.52 -29.79 17.72
CA LEU A 286 7.11 -30.42 16.55
C LEU A 286 8.38 -31.21 16.92
N GLY A 287 9.25 -30.63 17.75
CA GLY A 287 10.47 -31.30 18.21
C GLY A 287 10.21 -32.54 19.05
N ASN A 288 9.12 -32.55 19.82
CA ASN A 288 8.72 -33.71 20.63
C ASN A 288 7.90 -34.75 19.85
N THR A 289 7.57 -34.49 18.59
CA THR A 289 6.88 -35.45 17.72
C THR A 289 7.95 -36.37 17.10
N ASN A 290 8.00 -37.62 17.53
CA ASN A 290 8.83 -38.62 16.87
C ASN A 290 8.31 -38.84 15.45
N LEU A 291 9.07 -38.38 14.45
CA LEU A 291 8.88 -38.70 13.04
C LEU A 291 9.39 -40.10 12.72
#